data_aa68a936e6143ee18ae9259b41dc35d8
#
_entry.id   aa68a936e6143ee18ae9259b41dc35d8
#
_cell.length_a   1.000
_cell.length_b   1.000
_cell.length_c   1.000
_cell.angle_alpha   90.00
_cell.angle_beta   90.00
_cell.angle_gamma   90.00
#
_symmetry.space_group_name_H-M   'P 1'
#
loop_
_entity.id
_entity.type
_entity.pdbx_description
1 polymer ?
#
loop_
_entity_poly.entity_id
_entity_poly.type
_entity_poly.pdbx_seq_one_letter_code
_entity_poly.pdbx_strand_id
1 'polypeptide(L)'
;VFGALEKYKNLEIMVIPVGITYQHPSHFPAKVCVNYGQPIATRNIFEENTSAKAINILKEAVTKQLKELTVHIPNDENYETILQQLNDAQVDFTHVDKVNKMIKNGRIPQEKREKNNHLKPLLYLILLNNIIPYLIWKKAAKRIDEIEFIDTFRFSLNLGLVAFFLGLKTWLIATFYGLLVGSLYLTISALMILIYAKCAPTNAKTHRELM
;
A
#
# COMPACT_ATOMS: atom_id res chain seq x y z
N VAL A 1 -13.82 -20.84 13.27
CA VAL A 1 -14.14 -20.38 14.63
C VAL A 1 -15.09 -21.38 15.27
N PHE A 2 -16.35 -21.49 14.82
CA PHE A 2 -17.41 -22.25 15.52
C PHE A 2 -17.14 -23.75 15.60
N GLY A 3 -16.57 -24.40 14.60
CA GLY A 3 -16.15 -25.81 14.69
C GLY A 3 -15.09 -26.07 15.77
N ALA A 4 -14.26 -25.08 16.10
CA ALA A 4 -13.33 -25.20 17.23
C ALA A 4 -14.05 -25.05 18.58
N LEU A 5 -15.04 -24.14 18.67
CA LEU A 5 -15.86 -23.97 19.88
C LEU A 5 -16.72 -25.19 20.17
N GLU A 6 -17.23 -25.85 19.14
CA GLU A 6 -17.99 -27.08 19.25
C GLU A 6 -17.14 -28.23 19.81
N LYS A 7 -15.91 -28.36 19.31
CA LYS A 7 -14.98 -29.42 19.72
C LYS A 7 -14.39 -29.19 21.10
N TYR A 8 -14.11 -27.92 21.46
CA TYR A 8 -13.45 -27.55 22.72
C TYR A 8 -14.33 -26.64 23.56
N LYS A 9 -15.07 -27.23 24.52
CA LYS A 9 -16.08 -26.53 25.32
C LYS A 9 -15.55 -25.37 26.18
N ASN A 10 -14.30 -25.39 26.56
CA ASN A 10 -13.69 -24.35 27.40
C ASN A 10 -12.86 -23.33 26.60
N LEU A 11 -12.89 -23.38 25.25
CA LEU A 11 -12.11 -22.49 24.40
C LEU A 11 -12.85 -21.15 24.24
N GLU A 12 -12.17 -20.07 24.52
CA GLU A 12 -12.63 -18.71 24.21
C GLU A 12 -11.89 -18.20 22.98
N ILE A 13 -12.64 -17.77 21.98
CA ILE A 13 -12.08 -17.19 20.75
C ILE A 13 -12.61 -15.77 20.61
N MET A 14 -11.67 -14.83 20.43
CA MET A 14 -11.96 -13.45 20.06
C MET A 14 -11.62 -13.25 18.59
N VAL A 15 -12.55 -12.66 17.83
CA VAL A 15 -12.31 -12.22 16.45
C VAL A 15 -12.04 -10.73 16.46
N ILE A 16 -10.87 -10.31 15.98
CA ILE A 16 -10.50 -8.91 15.85
C ILE A 16 -10.47 -8.56 14.37
N PRO A 17 -11.42 -7.75 13.86
CA PRO A 17 -11.36 -7.26 12.49
C PRO A 17 -10.16 -6.31 12.30
N VAL A 18 -9.44 -6.43 11.20
CA VAL A 18 -8.31 -5.57 10.86
C VAL A 18 -8.54 -4.96 9.49
N GLY A 19 -8.62 -3.63 9.43
CA GLY A 19 -8.72 -2.87 8.19
C GLY A 19 -7.33 -2.44 7.70
N ILE A 20 -7.01 -2.74 6.45
CA ILE A 20 -5.77 -2.31 5.80
C ILE A 20 -6.14 -1.38 4.65
N THR A 21 -5.61 -0.16 4.68
CA THR A 21 -5.86 0.85 3.64
C THR A 21 -4.53 1.32 3.06
N TYR A 22 -4.39 1.18 1.76
CA TYR A 22 -3.24 1.68 1.00
C TYR A 22 -3.56 3.04 0.38
N GLN A 23 -2.63 3.98 0.44
CA GLN A 23 -2.75 5.23 -0.31
C GLN A 23 -2.68 4.96 -1.83
N HIS A 24 -1.74 4.10 -2.22
CA HIS A 24 -1.57 3.60 -3.58
C HIS A 24 -1.06 2.17 -3.51
N PRO A 25 -1.84 1.18 -3.93
CA PRO A 25 -1.41 -0.21 -3.89
C PRO A 25 -0.26 -0.51 -4.89
N SER A 26 -0.15 0.25 -5.98
CA SER A 26 0.82 -0.03 -7.07
C SER A 26 1.89 1.03 -7.28
N HIS A 27 2.10 1.95 -6.32
CA HIS A 27 3.09 3.01 -6.46
C HIS A 27 4.09 3.02 -5.29
N PHE A 28 5.33 3.35 -5.60
CA PHE A 28 6.37 3.58 -4.61
C PHE A 28 6.83 5.05 -4.66
N PRO A 29 7.01 5.70 -3.51
CA PRO A 29 6.66 5.25 -2.16
C PRO A 29 5.15 5.27 -1.91
N ALA A 30 4.65 4.31 -1.12
CA ALA A 30 3.25 4.22 -0.72
C ALA A 30 3.11 4.29 0.81
N LYS A 31 1.98 4.79 1.27
CA LYS A 31 1.60 4.74 2.69
C LYS A 31 0.57 3.64 2.89
N VAL A 32 0.64 2.99 4.03
CA VAL A 32 -0.35 2.02 4.48
C VAL A 32 -0.82 2.39 5.88
N CYS A 33 -2.12 2.26 6.11
CA CYS A 33 -2.73 2.39 7.43
C CYS A 33 -3.33 1.05 7.82
N VAL A 34 -3.09 0.62 9.06
CA VAL A 34 -3.65 -0.59 9.64
C VAL A 34 -4.45 -0.21 10.86
N ASN A 35 -5.76 -0.44 10.82
CA ASN A 35 -6.70 -0.15 11.89
C ASN A 35 -7.20 -1.44 12.49
N TYR A 36 -7.17 -1.54 13.81
CA TYR A 36 -7.71 -2.69 14.56
C TYR A 36 -9.08 -2.35 15.09
N GLY A 37 -10.04 -3.27 14.89
CA GLY A 37 -11.38 -3.15 15.43
C GLY A 37 -11.50 -3.65 16.87
N GLN A 38 -12.71 -3.58 17.40
CA GLN A 38 -13.02 -4.09 18.72
C GLN A 38 -13.11 -5.62 18.68
N PRO A 39 -12.55 -6.31 19.68
CA PRO A 39 -12.66 -7.77 19.78
C PRO A 39 -14.12 -8.21 19.88
N ILE A 40 -14.49 -9.22 19.10
CA ILE A 40 -15.82 -9.84 19.11
C ILE A 40 -15.72 -11.19 19.84
N ALA A 41 -16.37 -11.31 20.98
CA ALA A 41 -16.46 -12.57 21.72
C ALA A 41 -17.38 -13.54 20.97
N THR A 42 -16.85 -14.67 20.52
CA THR A 42 -17.61 -15.58 19.65
C THR A 42 -18.38 -16.64 20.40
N ARG A 43 -18.03 -16.91 21.66
CA ARG A 43 -18.67 -17.95 22.46
C ARG A 43 -20.15 -17.62 22.73
N ASN A 44 -20.47 -16.41 23.19
CA ASN A 44 -21.87 -16.01 23.45
C ASN A 44 -22.72 -16.10 22.19
N ILE A 45 -22.15 -15.67 21.03
CA ILE A 45 -22.84 -15.77 19.74
C ILE A 45 -23.14 -17.25 19.39
N PHE A 46 -22.22 -18.16 19.69
CA PHE A 46 -22.36 -19.58 19.39
C PHE A 46 -23.37 -20.26 20.32
N GLU A 47 -23.35 -19.98 21.62
CA GLU A 47 -24.20 -20.62 22.62
C GLU A 47 -25.67 -20.15 22.52
N GLU A 48 -25.91 -18.89 22.16
CA GLU A 48 -27.27 -18.32 22.11
C GLU A 48 -27.98 -18.55 20.76
N ASN A 49 -27.28 -19.08 19.74
CA ASN A 49 -27.83 -19.17 18.40
C ASN A 49 -27.58 -20.53 17.74
N THR A 50 -28.40 -20.87 16.77
CA THR A 50 -28.09 -22.00 15.88
C THR A 50 -26.83 -21.68 15.06
N SER A 51 -26.08 -22.73 14.67
CA SER A 51 -24.79 -22.57 13.96
C SER A 51 -24.89 -21.65 12.74
N ALA A 52 -25.92 -21.77 11.91
CA ALA A 52 -26.14 -20.92 10.75
C ALA A 52 -26.39 -19.45 11.11
N LYS A 53 -27.20 -19.21 12.16
CA LYS A 53 -27.52 -17.87 12.67
C LYS A 53 -26.28 -17.21 13.29
N ALA A 54 -25.51 -17.97 14.08
CA ALA A 54 -24.26 -17.51 14.67
C ALA A 54 -23.26 -17.04 13.62
N ILE A 55 -23.12 -17.79 12.51
CA ILE A 55 -22.24 -17.39 11.38
C ILE A 55 -22.70 -16.05 10.81
N ASN A 56 -23.99 -15.86 10.57
CA ASN A 56 -24.49 -14.60 9.99
C ASN A 56 -24.29 -13.41 10.95
N ILE A 57 -24.56 -13.57 12.24
CA ILE A 57 -24.32 -12.53 13.24
C ILE A 57 -22.84 -12.13 13.28
N LEU A 58 -21.94 -13.11 13.29
CA LEU A 58 -20.51 -12.82 13.28
C LEU A 58 -20.08 -12.12 11.98
N LYS A 59 -20.58 -12.58 10.82
CA LYS A 59 -20.30 -11.93 9.53
C LYS A 59 -20.78 -10.48 9.50
N GLU A 60 -21.98 -10.21 9.98
CA GLU A 60 -22.54 -8.86 10.05
C GLU A 60 -21.70 -7.95 10.97
N ALA A 61 -21.34 -8.45 12.17
CA ALA A 61 -20.52 -7.71 13.12
C ALA A 61 -19.13 -7.38 12.54
N VAL A 62 -18.48 -8.35 11.90
CA VAL A 62 -17.18 -8.14 11.22
C VAL A 62 -17.33 -7.17 10.06
N THR A 63 -18.34 -7.34 9.21
CA THR A 63 -18.58 -6.47 8.05
C THR A 63 -18.83 -5.02 8.48
N LYS A 64 -19.62 -4.81 9.54
CA LYS A 64 -19.89 -3.47 10.08
C LYS A 64 -18.59 -2.80 10.53
N GLN A 65 -17.74 -3.49 11.28
CA GLN A 65 -16.47 -2.94 11.72
C GLN A 65 -15.52 -2.69 10.56
N LEU A 66 -15.41 -3.61 9.57
CA LEU A 66 -14.53 -3.42 8.41
C LEU A 66 -14.89 -2.19 7.58
N LYS A 67 -16.19 -1.86 7.44
CA LYS A 67 -16.63 -0.63 6.78
C LYS A 67 -16.19 0.65 7.51
N GLU A 68 -15.96 0.59 8.80
CA GLU A 68 -15.45 1.70 9.61
C GLU A 68 -13.92 1.74 9.61
N LEU A 69 -13.26 0.56 9.58
CA LEU A 69 -11.80 0.43 9.64
C LEU A 69 -11.08 0.66 8.30
N THR A 70 -11.83 0.63 7.19
CA THR A 70 -11.30 0.88 5.83
C THR A 70 -12.07 2.01 5.18
N VAL A 71 -11.50 2.60 4.13
CA VAL A 71 -12.26 3.54 3.29
C VAL A 71 -13.35 2.76 2.57
N HIS A 72 -14.59 3.09 2.87
CA HIS A 72 -15.76 2.42 2.33
C HIS A 72 -16.56 3.35 1.42
N ILE A 73 -16.48 3.11 0.13
CA ILE A 73 -17.36 3.73 -0.88
C ILE A 73 -18.49 2.74 -1.12
N PRO A 74 -19.78 3.14 -1.00
CA PRO A 74 -20.89 2.26 -1.34
C PRO A 74 -20.74 1.73 -2.77
N ASN A 75 -21.00 0.44 -2.96
CA ASN A 75 -20.95 -0.18 -4.29
C ASN A 75 -22.28 0.08 -5.02
N ASP A 76 -22.43 1.29 -5.54
CA ASP A 76 -23.58 1.77 -6.30
C ASP A 76 -23.10 2.44 -7.61
N GLU A 77 -24.04 2.99 -8.37
CA GLU A 77 -23.78 3.67 -9.65
C GLU A 77 -22.79 4.86 -9.51
N ASN A 78 -22.62 5.41 -8.31
CA ASN A 78 -21.76 6.55 -8.04
C ASN A 78 -20.34 6.16 -7.61
N TYR A 79 -20.05 4.87 -7.44
CA TYR A 79 -18.76 4.38 -6.93
C TYR A 79 -17.56 5.00 -7.66
N GLU A 80 -17.53 4.87 -8.99
CA GLU A 80 -16.43 5.38 -9.82
C GLU A 80 -16.31 6.90 -9.75
N THR A 81 -17.45 7.61 -9.71
CA THR A 81 -17.49 9.07 -9.60
C THR A 81 -16.91 9.53 -8.27
N ILE A 82 -17.30 8.91 -7.16
CA ILE A 82 -16.78 9.21 -5.83
C ILE A 82 -15.29 8.90 -5.75
N LEU A 83 -14.87 7.75 -6.25
CA LEU A 83 -13.47 7.35 -6.28
C LEU A 83 -12.63 8.35 -7.08
N GLN A 84 -13.12 8.77 -8.24
CA GLN A 84 -12.44 9.76 -9.07
C GLN A 84 -12.34 11.12 -8.36
N GLN A 85 -13.40 11.60 -7.72
CA GLN A 85 -13.38 12.85 -6.97
C GLN A 85 -12.38 12.82 -5.81
N LEU A 86 -12.30 11.70 -5.06
CA LEU A 86 -11.32 11.52 -3.97
C LEU A 86 -9.89 11.53 -4.51
N ASN A 87 -9.66 10.89 -5.65
CA ASN A 87 -8.36 10.86 -6.31
C ASN A 87 -7.96 12.24 -6.85
N ASP A 88 -8.86 12.96 -7.51
CA ASP A 88 -8.62 14.30 -8.04
C ASP A 88 -8.34 15.31 -6.93
N ALA A 89 -9.03 15.18 -5.81
CA ALA A 89 -8.78 15.96 -4.60
C ALA A 89 -7.49 15.54 -3.86
N GLN A 90 -6.79 14.49 -4.33
CA GLN A 90 -5.58 13.93 -3.69
C GLN A 90 -5.77 13.68 -2.19
N VAL A 91 -6.89 13.08 -1.83
CA VAL A 91 -7.22 12.77 -0.45
C VAL A 91 -6.24 11.72 0.10
N ASP A 92 -5.79 11.92 1.34
CA ASP A 92 -4.96 10.93 2.04
C ASP A 92 -5.87 9.83 2.61
N PHE A 93 -5.93 8.69 1.92
CA PHE A 93 -6.75 7.53 2.30
C PHE A 93 -6.31 6.88 3.62
N THR A 94 -5.10 7.18 4.12
CA THR A 94 -4.65 6.66 5.41
C THR A 94 -5.39 7.28 6.59
N HIS A 95 -6.09 8.40 6.38
CA HIS A 95 -6.99 9.00 7.36
C HIS A 95 -8.44 8.51 7.17
N VAL A 96 -8.66 7.21 7.38
CA VAL A 96 -9.91 6.49 7.10
C VAL A 96 -11.15 7.20 7.62
N ASP A 97 -11.18 7.58 8.90
CA ASP A 97 -12.32 8.25 9.53
C ASP A 97 -12.72 9.55 8.83
N LYS A 98 -11.71 10.33 8.45
CA LYS A 98 -11.92 11.60 7.76
C LYS A 98 -12.49 11.38 6.36
N VAL A 99 -11.97 10.40 5.65
CA VAL A 99 -12.42 10.06 4.29
C VAL A 99 -13.85 9.51 4.32
N ASN A 100 -14.14 8.58 5.23
CA ASN A 100 -15.49 8.04 5.40
C ASN A 100 -16.53 9.12 5.76
N LYS A 101 -16.14 10.11 6.60
CA LYS A 101 -16.99 11.27 6.89
C LYS A 101 -17.21 12.16 5.67
N MET A 102 -16.18 12.38 4.83
CA MET A 102 -16.32 13.14 3.57
C MET A 102 -17.30 12.46 2.62
N ILE A 103 -17.17 11.13 2.43
CA ILE A 103 -18.05 10.34 1.58
C ILE A 103 -19.49 10.40 2.11
N LYS A 104 -19.69 10.14 3.39
CA LYS A 104 -21.04 10.16 4.02
C LYS A 104 -21.73 11.50 3.92
N ASN A 105 -20.99 12.60 4.01
CA ASN A 105 -21.53 13.96 3.97
C ASN A 105 -21.62 14.54 2.54
N GLY A 106 -21.14 13.82 1.52
CA GLY A 106 -21.07 14.31 0.15
C GLY A 106 -20.16 15.54 -0.03
N ARG A 107 -19.27 15.81 0.92
CA ARG A 107 -18.38 16.98 0.93
C ARG A 107 -16.96 16.59 0.56
N ILE A 108 -16.74 16.23 -0.70
CA ILE A 108 -15.41 15.95 -1.24
C ILE A 108 -14.83 17.26 -1.75
N PRO A 109 -13.58 17.63 -1.36
CA PRO A 109 -12.94 18.84 -1.88
C PRO A 109 -12.81 18.78 -3.40
N GLN A 110 -13.22 19.84 -4.09
CA GLN A 110 -13.11 19.91 -5.56
C GLN A 110 -11.76 20.46 -6.03
N GLU A 111 -10.90 20.92 -5.10
CA GLU A 111 -9.61 21.48 -5.44
C GLU A 111 -8.59 20.38 -5.75
N LYS A 112 -8.05 20.38 -6.98
CA LYS A 112 -6.83 19.65 -7.33
C LYS A 112 -5.66 20.22 -6.53
N ARG A 113 -5.28 19.57 -5.44
CA ARG A 113 -4.04 19.90 -4.76
C ARG A 113 -2.85 19.30 -5.53
N GLU A 114 -2.29 20.06 -6.43
CA GLU A 114 -0.98 19.69 -7.00
C GLU A 114 0.08 19.73 -5.89
N LYS A 115 0.43 18.57 -5.36
CA LYS A 115 1.62 18.44 -4.51
C LYS A 115 2.85 18.54 -5.41
N ASN A 116 3.46 19.72 -5.41
CA ASN A 116 4.71 19.94 -6.11
C ASN A 116 5.78 19.02 -5.51
N ASN A 117 6.26 18.08 -6.29
CA ASN A 117 7.33 17.19 -5.83
C ASN A 117 8.69 17.86 -6.03
N HIS A 118 9.16 18.58 -5.02
CA HIS A 118 10.47 19.25 -5.02
C HIS A 118 11.64 18.26 -5.13
N LEU A 119 11.38 16.95 -4.91
CA LEU A 119 12.40 15.89 -5.02
C LEU A 119 12.49 15.27 -6.43
N LYS A 120 11.78 15.83 -7.43
CA LYS A 120 11.91 15.38 -8.83
C LYS A 120 13.37 15.32 -9.32
N PRO A 121 14.22 16.33 -9.06
CA PRO A 121 15.62 16.27 -9.49
C PRO A 121 16.38 15.08 -8.88
N LEU A 122 16.13 14.81 -7.59
CA LEU A 122 16.72 13.66 -6.90
C LEU A 122 16.25 12.34 -7.53
N LEU A 123 14.97 12.24 -7.90
CA LEU A 123 14.45 11.07 -8.61
C LEU A 123 15.17 10.84 -9.94
N TYR A 124 15.37 11.91 -10.72
CA TYR A 124 16.09 11.78 -12.00
C TYR A 124 17.54 11.33 -11.80
N LEU A 125 18.23 11.80 -10.76
CA LEU A 125 19.58 11.33 -10.43
C LEU A 125 19.58 9.85 -10.05
N ILE A 126 18.60 9.41 -9.24
CA ILE A 126 18.44 7.99 -8.87
C ILE A 126 18.16 7.14 -10.10
N LEU A 127 17.26 7.59 -11.00
CA LEU A 127 16.94 6.88 -12.23
C LEU A 127 18.13 6.80 -13.19
N LEU A 128 18.88 7.88 -13.34
CA LEU A 128 20.08 7.91 -14.16
C LEU A 128 21.14 6.94 -13.63
N ASN A 129 21.33 6.93 -12.30
CA ASN A 129 22.23 5.99 -11.65
C ASN A 129 21.77 4.54 -11.78
N ASN A 130 20.46 4.28 -11.86
CA ASN A 130 19.88 2.93 -11.95
C ASN A 130 19.18 2.68 -13.30
N ILE A 131 19.68 3.29 -14.39
CA ILE A 131 19.01 3.22 -15.70
C ILE A 131 18.90 1.79 -16.23
N ILE A 132 19.93 0.95 -16.02
CA ILE A 132 19.90 -0.45 -16.47
C ILE A 132 18.85 -1.27 -15.71
N PRO A 133 18.83 -1.32 -14.37
CA PRO A 133 17.73 -1.90 -13.60
C PRO A 133 16.35 -1.40 -14.02
N TYR A 134 16.22 -0.09 -14.24
CA TYR A 134 14.97 0.51 -14.68
C TYR A 134 14.51 0.00 -16.06
N LEU A 135 15.40 -0.10 -17.04
CA LEU A 135 15.08 -0.60 -18.38
C LEU A 135 14.70 -2.08 -18.35
N ILE A 136 15.41 -2.89 -17.55
CA ILE A 136 15.07 -4.31 -17.35
C ILE A 136 13.68 -4.42 -16.74
N TRP A 137 13.40 -3.65 -15.68
CA TRP A 137 12.07 -3.61 -15.08
C TRP A 137 10.99 -3.20 -16.10
N LYS A 138 11.20 -2.13 -16.85
CA LYS A 138 10.24 -1.66 -17.86
C LYS A 138 9.91 -2.73 -18.91
N LYS A 139 10.89 -3.56 -19.28
CA LYS A 139 10.67 -4.69 -20.19
C LYS A 139 9.94 -5.85 -19.50
N ALA A 140 10.27 -6.15 -18.25
CA ALA A 140 9.63 -7.20 -17.48
C ALA A 140 8.17 -6.87 -17.15
N ALA A 141 7.87 -5.62 -16.76
CA ALA A 141 6.53 -5.16 -16.41
C ALA A 141 5.51 -5.36 -17.54
N LYS A 142 5.94 -5.26 -18.80
CA LYS A 142 5.07 -5.49 -19.97
C LYS A 142 4.59 -6.94 -20.12
N ARG A 143 5.16 -7.89 -19.39
CA ARG A 143 4.83 -9.33 -19.45
C ARG A 143 3.98 -9.78 -18.26
N ILE A 144 3.62 -8.84 -17.38
CA ILE A 144 2.80 -9.13 -16.20
C ILE A 144 1.37 -8.74 -16.54
N ASP A 145 0.51 -9.74 -16.69
CA ASP A 145 -0.89 -9.53 -17.05
C ASP A 145 -1.74 -9.12 -15.83
N GLU A 146 -1.36 -9.57 -14.63
CA GLU A 146 -2.10 -9.34 -13.39
C GLU A 146 -1.50 -8.15 -12.61
N ILE A 147 -2.30 -7.10 -12.46
CA ILE A 147 -1.90 -5.83 -11.82
C ILE A 147 -1.46 -6.04 -10.36
N GLU A 148 -2.08 -6.98 -9.64
CA GLU A 148 -1.81 -7.27 -8.23
C GLU A 148 -0.38 -7.77 -8.00
N PHE A 149 0.22 -8.43 -9.00
CA PHE A 149 1.58 -8.96 -8.88
C PHE A 149 2.68 -7.98 -9.33
N ILE A 150 2.33 -6.87 -9.97
CA ILE A 150 3.31 -5.89 -10.48
C ILE A 150 4.28 -5.44 -9.39
N ASP A 151 3.76 -5.11 -8.19
CA ASP A 151 4.59 -4.60 -7.10
C ASP A 151 5.46 -5.68 -6.47
N THR A 152 4.94 -6.89 -6.35
CA THR A 152 5.72 -8.03 -5.85
C THR A 152 6.87 -8.35 -6.80
N PHE A 153 6.61 -8.42 -8.10
CA PHE A 153 7.64 -8.64 -9.10
C PHE A 153 8.65 -7.48 -9.16
N ARG A 154 8.17 -6.23 -9.08
CA ARG A 154 9.02 -5.04 -9.05
C ARG A 154 9.96 -5.07 -7.85
N PHE A 155 9.45 -5.38 -6.66
CA PHE A 155 10.25 -5.48 -5.45
C PHE A 155 11.31 -6.58 -5.58
N SER A 156 10.90 -7.80 -5.93
CA SER A 156 11.79 -8.97 -6.02
C SER A 156 12.87 -8.77 -7.07
N LEU A 157 12.51 -8.29 -8.26
CA LEU A 157 13.45 -8.04 -9.34
C LEU A 157 14.43 -6.93 -9.00
N ASN A 158 13.94 -5.80 -8.47
CA ASN A 158 14.80 -4.67 -8.13
C ASN A 158 15.69 -4.96 -6.92
N LEU A 159 15.28 -5.78 -5.97
CA LEU A 159 16.11 -6.21 -4.85
C LEU A 159 17.42 -6.87 -5.36
N GLY A 160 17.33 -7.72 -6.36
CA GLY A 160 18.50 -8.33 -6.99
C GLY A 160 19.25 -7.39 -7.93
N LEU A 161 18.54 -6.75 -8.87
CA LEU A 161 19.16 -5.92 -9.90
C LEU A 161 19.86 -4.67 -9.35
N VAL A 162 19.19 -3.92 -8.47
CA VAL A 162 19.76 -2.69 -7.91
C VAL A 162 20.98 -3.02 -7.06
N ALA A 163 20.90 -4.07 -6.21
CA ALA A 163 22.03 -4.50 -5.40
C ALA A 163 23.23 -4.94 -6.27
N PHE A 164 22.97 -5.74 -7.30
CA PHE A 164 24.00 -6.22 -8.23
C PHE A 164 24.68 -5.06 -8.98
N PHE A 165 23.89 -4.17 -9.62
CA PHE A 165 24.47 -3.08 -10.39
C PHE A 165 25.11 -1.99 -9.53
N LEU A 166 24.60 -1.76 -8.32
CA LEU A 166 25.22 -0.85 -7.36
C LEU A 166 26.56 -1.41 -6.88
N GLY A 167 26.61 -2.70 -6.54
CA GLY A 167 27.86 -3.39 -6.16
C GLY A 167 28.88 -3.40 -7.29
N LEU A 168 28.46 -3.73 -8.53
CA LEU A 168 29.34 -3.73 -9.70
C LEU A 168 29.95 -2.36 -9.98
N LYS A 169 29.15 -1.29 -9.93
CA LYS A 169 29.64 0.10 -10.10
C LYS A 169 30.60 0.49 -8.98
N THR A 170 30.24 0.17 -7.75
CA THR A 170 31.11 0.42 -6.58
C THR A 170 32.46 -0.26 -6.75
N TRP A 171 32.47 -1.55 -7.17
CA TRP A 171 33.69 -2.29 -7.43
C TRP A 171 34.53 -1.66 -8.54
N LEU A 172 33.92 -1.30 -9.67
CA LEU A 172 34.61 -0.61 -10.77
C LEU A 172 35.23 0.73 -10.31
N ILE A 173 34.46 1.56 -9.61
CA ILE A 173 34.96 2.85 -9.09
C ILE A 173 36.11 2.62 -8.10
N ALA A 174 35.98 1.65 -7.21
CA ALA A 174 37.04 1.33 -6.25
C ALA A 174 38.33 0.85 -6.93
N THR A 175 38.20 0.11 -8.04
CA THR A 175 39.37 -0.38 -8.80
C THR A 175 40.10 0.75 -9.51
N PHE A 176 39.41 1.74 -10.07
CA PHE A 176 40.04 2.84 -10.82
C PHE A 176 40.42 4.03 -9.94
N TYR A 177 39.66 4.34 -8.89
CA TYR A 177 39.81 5.57 -8.09
C TYR A 177 40.13 5.30 -6.62
N GLY A 178 40.24 4.03 -6.22
CA GLY A 178 40.53 3.64 -4.87
C GLY A 178 39.31 3.32 -4.01
N LEU A 179 39.51 2.54 -2.97
CA LEU A 179 38.45 2.01 -2.10
C LEU A 179 37.65 3.10 -1.41
N LEU A 180 38.28 4.21 -1.03
CA LEU A 180 37.62 5.32 -0.36
C LEU A 180 36.58 5.97 -1.27
N VAL A 181 36.90 6.18 -2.56
CA VAL A 181 35.95 6.79 -3.52
C VAL A 181 34.80 5.81 -3.81
N GLY A 182 35.09 4.51 -3.93
CA GLY A 182 34.06 3.48 -4.10
C GLY A 182 33.08 3.42 -2.92
N SER A 183 33.59 3.46 -1.70
CA SER A 183 32.73 3.45 -0.50
C SER A 183 31.90 4.72 -0.37
N LEU A 184 32.44 5.88 -0.72
CA LEU A 184 31.70 7.16 -0.75
C LEU A 184 30.58 7.13 -1.77
N TYR A 185 30.83 6.61 -2.98
CA TYR A 185 29.82 6.43 -4.01
C TYR A 185 28.65 5.53 -3.52
N LEU A 186 28.97 4.40 -2.89
CA LEU A 186 27.96 3.48 -2.35
C LEU A 186 27.09 4.18 -1.31
N THR A 187 27.73 4.86 -0.34
CA THR A 187 27.05 5.56 0.74
C THR A 187 26.12 6.66 0.21
N ILE A 188 26.61 7.50 -0.71
CA ILE A 188 25.80 8.58 -1.31
C ILE A 188 24.62 7.99 -2.09
N SER A 189 24.83 6.94 -2.89
CA SER A 189 23.78 6.31 -3.67
C SER A 189 22.70 5.70 -2.77
N ALA A 190 23.08 5.04 -1.67
CA ALA A 190 22.15 4.50 -0.70
C ALA A 190 21.36 5.60 0.03
N LEU A 191 22.03 6.66 0.47
CA LEU A 191 21.40 7.81 1.11
C LEU A 191 20.38 8.51 0.19
N MET A 192 20.70 8.71 -1.09
CA MET A 192 19.77 9.29 -2.06
C MET A 192 18.49 8.48 -2.18
N ILE A 193 18.58 7.14 -2.25
CA ILE A 193 17.42 6.24 -2.31
C ILE A 193 16.60 6.34 -1.02
N LEU A 194 17.24 6.31 0.15
CA LEU A 194 16.58 6.39 1.45
C LEU A 194 15.87 7.74 1.66
N ILE A 195 16.53 8.85 1.32
CA ILE A 195 15.94 10.20 1.40
C ILE A 195 14.72 10.28 0.49
N TYR A 196 14.82 9.81 -0.74
CA TYR A 196 13.70 9.82 -1.67
C TYR A 196 12.54 8.95 -1.15
N ALA A 197 12.81 7.73 -0.70
CA ALA A 197 11.80 6.82 -0.18
C ALA A 197 11.05 7.40 1.03
N LYS A 198 11.76 8.14 1.90
CA LYS A 198 11.18 8.73 3.12
C LYS A 198 10.45 10.05 2.88
N CYS A 199 10.96 10.90 2.00
CA CYS A 199 10.53 12.29 1.85
C CYS A 199 9.69 12.54 0.59
N ALA A 200 9.67 11.62 -0.39
CA ALA A 200 8.90 11.82 -1.61
C ALA A 200 7.38 11.85 -1.30
N PRO A 201 6.65 12.80 -1.88
CA PRO A 201 5.21 12.86 -1.68
C PRO A 201 4.55 11.65 -2.36
N THR A 202 3.65 11.00 -1.61
CA THR A 202 2.78 9.96 -2.16
C THR A 202 1.62 10.66 -2.88
N ASN A 203 1.66 10.69 -4.21
CA ASN A 203 0.59 11.26 -5.01
C ASN A 203 -0.47 10.21 -5.35
N ALA A 204 -1.74 10.60 -5.20
CA ALA A 204 -2.85 9.84 -5.74
C ALA A 204 -2.84 10.00 -7.27
N LYS A 205 -2.40 8.98 -8.02
CA LYS A 205 -2.58 8.93 -9.48
C LYS A 205 -3.71 7.98 -9.81
N THR A 206 -4.62 8.43 -10.66
CA THR A 206 -5.73 7.61 -11.15
C THR A 206 -5.24 6.40 -11.94
N HIS A 207 -5.97 5.31 -11.86
CA HIS A 207 -5.74 4.03 -12.56
C HIS A 207 -5.54 4.18 -14.09
N ARG A 208 -6.04 5.29 -14.69
CA ARG A 208 -5.95 5.58 -16.14
C ARG A 208 -4.58 5.98 -16.66
N GLU A 209 -3.64 6.36 -15.79
CA GLU A 209 -2.27 6.73 -16.24
C GLU A 209 -1.30 5.52 -16.27
N LEU A 210 -1.81 4.32 -15.98
CA LEU A 210 -1.03 3.07 -15.93
C LEU A 210 -1.24 2.17 -17.16
N MET A 211 -2.17 2.49 -18.03
CA MET A 211 -2.34 1.89 -19.35
C MET A 211 -1.66 2.80 -20.39
#